data_5cca9bbc1fd627dbcc0d27e7c4e676ff
#
_entry.id   5cca9bbc1fd627dbcc0d27e7c4e676ff
#
_cell.length_a   1.000
_cell.length_b   1.000
_cell.length_c   1.000
_cell.angle_alpha   90.00
_cell.angle_beta   90.00
_cell.angle_gamma   90.00
#
_symmetry.space_group_name_H-M   'P 1'
#
loop_
_entity.id
_entity.type
_entity.pdbx_description
1 polymer ?
#
loop_
_entity_poly.entity_id
_entity_poly.type
_entity_poly.pdbx_seq_one_letter_code
_entity_poly.pdbx_strand_id
1 'polypeptide(L)'
;MLAQQPPPAVNPPAVSPDPAAPAPTAPATPAAVPAVREADGETVLSPRIRSVTRLHNSMPHQLVGVGLVTGLAKTGSSDRGTRQAILNLVRQLGLNLTIADVVGGSTALVSLTCSLPPFARVGQQLDVKVQVIGDAESLRGGELIRTELKGVDGQTYVSAQGALVVSGISATGSNASAQKNTIASAWLDNGGLVIREENTSFFSESGALELQVLNPTPFNASSIAAGARTALDGTSAFVSAVDQGLIRIELPDADRTNENALRILNLVGNVRVPVENPVKVLVDQTTGTVLAGEGVLISPCIVGVTDFTIAIVDEEDVSQPNPLGQGTTERVGRTRVEIQQTNSPLNKLGGGATVADLLQNLRSLDIKPDQLVRVFQALDQGGFLHATLEVR
;
A
#
# COMPACT_ATOMS: atom_id res chain seq x y z
N MET A 1 64.10 77.37 13.89
CA MET A 1 63.28 76.30 13.30
C MET A 1 62.10 76.09 14.21
N LEU A 2 61.02 76.75 13.87
CA LEU A 2 59.76 76.70 14.64
C LEU A 2 58.89 75.51 14.08
N ALA A 3 58.57 74.53 14.92
CA ALA A 3 57.64 73.44 14.59
C ALA A 3 56.19 73.96 14.74
N GLN A 4 55.44 73.95 13.67
CA GLN A 4 54.03 74.28 13.63
C GLN A 4 53.22 73.14 14.22
N GLN A 5 52.32 73.42 15.21
CA GLN A 5 51.33 72.56 15.75
C GLN A 5 50.14 72.40 14.75
N PRO A 6 49.59 71.26 14.57
CA PRO A 6 48.35 71.06 13.79
C PRO A 6 47.12 71.59 14.56
N PRO A 7 46.10 72.08 13.84
CA PRO A 7 44.89 72.61 14.45
C PRO A 7 44.01 71.51 15.06
N PRO A 8 43.15 71.85 16.05
CA PRO A 8 42.29 70.89 16.72
C PRO A 8 41.18 70.36 15.80
N ALA A 9 40.87 69.03 15.92
CA ALA A 9 39.82 68.37 15.17
C ALA A 9 38.44 68.89 15.62
N VAL A 10 37.66 69.36 14.66
CA VAL A 10 36.23 69.70 14.84
C VAL A 10 35.41 68.43 14.84
N ASN A 11 34.73 68.16 15.96
CA ASN A 11 33.75 67.10 16.04
C ASN A 11 32.50 67.44 15.20
N PRO A 12 32.01 66.52 14.33
CA PRO A 12 30.74 66.73 13.66
C PRO A 12 29.57 66.58 14.66
N PRO A 13 28.43 67.28 14.41
CA PRO A 13 27.28 67.22 15.31
C PRO A 13 26.65 65.81 15.34
N ALA A 14 26.19 65.38 16.54
CA ALA A 14 25.50 64.16 16.77
C ALA A 14 24.23 64.14 15.93
N VAL A 15 24.16 63.15 15.03
CA VAL A 15 22.93 62.78 14.28
C VAL A 15 22.02 61.99 15.23
N SER A 16 20.85 62.53 15.50
CA SER A 16 19.80 61.81 16.23
C SER A 16 19.42 60.55 15.48
N PRO A 17 19.20 59.39 16.14
CA PRO A 17 18.77 58.20 15.45
C PRO A 17 17.31 58.37 14.95
N ASP A 18 17.13 58.18 13.65
CA ASP A 18 15.81 58.03 13.02
C ASP A 18 15.04 56.88 13.68
N PRO A 19 13.70 56.99 13.84
CA PRO A 19 12.88 55.93 14.36
C PRO A 19 12.96 54.73 13.41
N ALA A 20 13.34 53.58 13.97
CA ALA A 20 13.54 52.31 13.27
C ALA A 20 12.32 51.97 12.38
N ALA A 21 12.59 51.77 11.09
CA ALA A 21 11.61 51.19 10.16
C ALA A 21 11.15 49.83 10.68
N PRO A 22 9.85 49.51 10.56
CA PRO A 22 9.35 48.21 11.01
C PRO A 22 10.02 47.07 10.23
N ALA A 23 10.54 46.10 10.98
CA ALA A 23 11.16 44.92 10.41
C ALA A 23 10.16 44.19 9.47
N PRO A 24 10.64 43.60 8.34
CA PRO A 24 9.77 42.85 7.46
C PRO A 24 9.15 41.71 8.23
N THR A 25 7.84 41.69 8.30
CA THR A 25 7.04 40.62 8.90
C THR A 25 7.36 39.35 8.15
N ALA A 26 7.94 38.34 8.81
CA ALA A 26 8.12 37.00 8.25
C ALA A 26 6.76 36.47 7.80
N PRO A 27 6.69 35.74 6.65
CA PRO A 27 5.45 35.16 6.22
C PRO A 27 4.91 34.23 7.32
N ALA A 28 3.68 34.46 7.74
CA ALA A 28 3.01 33.67 8.76
C ALA A 28 3.04 32.20 8.34
N THR A 29 3.71 31.37 9.12
CA THR A 29 3.59 29.91 9.02
C THR A 29 2.10 29.58 9.12
N PRO A 30 1.51 28.85 8.15
CA PRO A 30 0.11 28.47 8.25
C PRO A 30 -0.07 27.71 9.57
N ALA A 31 -0.96 28.22 10.40
CA ALA A 31 -1.29 27.65 11.69
C ALA A 31 -1.61 26.15 11.49
N ALA A 32 -0.89 25.29 12.19
CA ALA A 32 -1.22 23.88 12.26
C ALA A 32 -2.64 23.79 12.79
N VAL A 33 -3.56 23.27 11.98
CA VAL A 33 -4.93 22.97 12.43
C VAL A 33 -4.77 22.02 13.61
N PRO A 34 -5.26 22.38 14.82
CA PRO A 34 -5.15 21.48 15.97
C PRO A 34 -5.89 20.18 15.66
N ALA A 35 -5.27 19.06 15.95
CA ALA A 35 -5.93 17.77 15.91
C ALA A 35 -7.18 17.87 16.81
N VAL A 36 -8.35 17.75 16.23
CA VAL A 36 -9.60 17.73 16.97
C VAL A 36 -9.57 16.47 17.84
N ARG A 37 -9.40 16.65 19.14
CA ARG A 37 -9.60 15.58 20.12
C ARG A 37 -11.10 15.53 20.38
N GLU A 38 -11.76 14.52 19.87
CA GLU A 38 -13.11 14.20 20.31
C GLU A 38 -13.07 13.53 21.69
N ALA A 39 -14.18 13.64 22.42
CA ALA A 39 -14.27 13.39 23.86
C ALA A 39 -14.06 11.93 24.31
N ASP A 40 -13.90 10.98 23.39
CA ASP A 40 -13.85 9.54 23.67
C ASP A 40 -12.46 8.89 23.49
N GLY A 41 -11.40 9.69 23.41
CA GLY A 41 -10.02 9.15 23.38
C GLY A 41 -9.59 8.46 22.09
N GLU A 42 -10.45 8.43 21.08
CA GLU A 42 -10.12 7.84 19.77
C GLU A 42 -9.20 8.79 18.98
N THR A 43 -8.02 8.31 18.65
CA THR A 43 -7.04 9.09 17.90
C THR A 43 -7.45 9.10 16.43
N VAL A 44 -8.23 10.11 16.03
CA VAL A 44 -8.61 10.27 14.63
C VAL A 44 -7.36 10.61 13.81
N LEU A 45 -6.96 9.71 12.94
CA LEU A 45 -5.84 9.93 12.04
C LEU A 45 -6.19 11.04 11.05
N SER A 46 -5.28 12.00 10.89
CA SER A 46 -5.46 13.12 9.96
C SER A 46 -4.41 13.07 8.83
N PRO A 47 -4.48 12.07 7.94
CA PRO A 47 -3.60 11.97 6.78
C PRO A 47 -3.92 13.08 5.77
N ARG A 48 -3.03 13.23 4.77
CA ARG A 48 -3.30 14.13 3.65
C ARG A 48 -4.25 13.45 2.66
N ILE A 49 -5.10 14.23 2.00
CA ILE A 49 -6.07 13.72 1.00
C ILE A 49 -5.35 12.86 -0.06
N ARG A 50 -4.17 13.27 -0.54
CA ARG A 50 -3.39 12.50 -1.54
C ARG A 50 -2.98 11.09 -1.09
N SER A 51 -2.93 10.81 0.21
CA SER A 51 -2.58 9.49 0.73
C SER A 51 -3.78 8.54 0.89
N VAL A 52 -4.98 9.09 0.87
CA VAL A 52 -6.25 8.36 1.05
C VAL A 52 -7.15 8.39 -0.19
N THR A 53 -6.70 9.08 -1.24
CA THR A 53 -7.39 9.14 -2.54
C THR A 53 -6.42 8.84 -3.69
N ARG A 54 -6.99 8.46 -4.82
CA ARG A 54 -6.31 8.29 -6.10
C ARG A 54 -7.14 8.95 -7.20
N LEU A 55 -6.47 9.51 -8.20
CA LEU A 55 -7.19 10.01 -9.37
C LEU A 55 -7.84 8.82 -10.10
N HIS A 56 -9.14 8.92 -10.42
CA HIS A 56 -9.92 7.81 -10.96
C HIS A 56 -9.35 7.27 -12.28
N ASN A 57 -8.95 8.13 -13.19
CA ASN A 57 -8.35 7.76 -14.47
C ASN A 57 -6.84 7.42 -14.38
N SER A 58 -6.29 7.28 -13.16
CA SER A 58 -4.86 7.06 -12.93
C SER A 58 -4.60 5.66 -12.37
N MET A 59 -5.20 4.64 -12.98
CA MET A 59 -4.94 3.25 -12.62
C MET A 59 -3.88 2.64 -13.52
N PRO A 60 -2.96 1.81 -12.95
CA PRO A 60 -2.01 1.09 -13.77
C PRO A 60 -2.72 0.02 -14.60
N HIS A 61 -2.37 -0.09 -15.87
CA HIS A 61 -2.91 -1.11 -16.77
C HIS A 61 -2.00 -2.32 -16.82
N GLN A 62 -2.59 -3.52 -16.73
CA GLN A 62 -1.85 -4.77 -16.85
C GLN A 62 -1.67 -5.12 -18.32
N LEU A 63 -0.41 -5.27 -18.73
CA LEU A 63 -0.03 -5.71 -20.06
C LEU A 63 0.37 -7.19 -20.02
N VAL A 64 0.00 -7.91 -21.05
CA VAL A 64 0.35 -9.33 -21.19
C VAL A 64 1.02 -9.60 -22.53
N GLY A 65 1.91 -10.58 -22.57
CA GLY A 65 2.57 -11.03 -23.77
C GLY A 65 2.99 -12.49 -23.64
N VAL A 66 3.28 -13.09 -24.79
CA VAL A 66 3.87 -14.44 -24.86
C VAL A 66 5.15 -14.32 -25.66
N GLY A 67 6.25 -14.84 -25.08
CA GLY A 67 7.59 -14.74 -25.66
C GLY A 67 8.39 -16.02 -25.54
N LEU A 68 9.61 -15.94 -26.09
CA LEU A 68 10.59 -17.03 -26.01
C LEU A 68 11.82 -16.57 -25.23
N VAL A 69 12.26 -17.42 -24.32
CA VAL A 69 13.54 -17.29 -23.62
C VAL A 69 14.53 -18.28 -24.20
N THR A 70 15.73 -17.83 -24.51
CA THR A 70 16.83 -18.65 -25.09
C THR A 70 18.03 -18.65 -24.15
N GLY A 71 19.02 -19.51 -24.44
CA GLY A 71 20.27 -19.58 -23.67
C GLY A 71 20.17 -20.43 -22.40
N LEU A 72 19.09 -21.20 -22.22
CA LEU A 72 18.93 -22.08 -21.07
C LEU A 72 19.87 -23.30 -21.15
N ALA A 73 20.54 -23.62 -20.04
CA ALA A 73 21.50 -24.72 -19.94
C ALA A 73 20.80 -26.09 -19.73
N LYS A 74 20.05 -26.55 -20.73
CA LYS A 74 19.25 -27.79 -20.73
C LYS A 74 18.04 -27.79 -19.75
N THR A 75 17.72 -26.68 -19.15
CA THR A 75 16.55 -26.51 -18.25
C THR A 75 15.30 -25.96 -18.97
N GLY A 76 15.40 -25.74 -20.27
CA GLY A 76 14.34 -25.28 -21.13
C GLY A 76 13.30 -26.36 -21.43
N SER A 77 12.27 -25.97 -22.15
CA SER A 77 11.15 -26.83 -22.53
C SER A 77 11.49 -27.72 -23.71
N SER A 78 10.98 -28.94 -23.71
CA SER A 78 11.02 -29.87 -24.83
C SER A 78 9.65 -30.17 -25.42
N ASP A 79 8.62 -29.49 -24.94
CA ASP A 79 7.25 -29.66 -25.37
C ASP A 79 7.03 -29.24 -26.83
N ARG A 80 5.93 -29.74 -27.41
CA ARG A 80 5.57 -29.44 -28.81
C ARG A 80 5.23 -27.97 -29.05
N GLY A 81 4.62 -27.31 -28.04
CA GLY A 81 4.20 -25.92 -28.11
C GLY A 81 5.42 -24.99 -28.25
N THR A 82 6.46 -25.17 -27.42
CA THR A 82 7.70 -24.40 -27.48
C THR A 82 8.40 -24.60 -28.84
N ARG A 83 8.51 -25.84 -29.34
CA ARG A 83 9.09 -26.10 -30.66
C ARG A 83 8.32 -25.45 -31.79
N GLN A 84 6.99 -25.44 -31.74
CA GLN A 84 6.17 -24.75 -32.71
C GLN A 84 6.35 -23.22 -32.67
N ALA A 85 6.46 -22.64 -31.47
CA ALA A 85 6.74 -21.22 -31.30
C ALA A 85 8.09 -20.81 -31.87
N ILE A 86 9.14 -21.62 -31.66
CA ILE A 86 10.47 -21.43 -32.27
C ILE A 86 10.36 -21.46 -33.79
N LEU A 87 9.65 -22.43 -34.37
CA LEU A 87 9.46 -22.51 -35.83
C LEU A 87 8.77 -21.27 -36.40
N ASN A 88 7.76 -20.77 -35.71
CA ASN A 88 7.05 -19.57 -36.15
C ASN A 88 7.99 -18.35 -36.12
N LEU A 89 8.81 -18.19 -35.07
CA LEU A 89 9.80 -17.12 -34.98
C LEU A 89 10.84 -17.22 -36.10
N VAL A 90 11.41 -18.41 -36.34
CA VAL A 90 12.45 -18.65 -37.35
C VAL A 90 11.92 -18.38 -38.77
N ARG A 91 10.63 -18.74 -39.02
CA ARG A 91 9.97 -18.41 -40.30
C ARG A 91 9.81 -16.91 -40.49
N GLN A 92 9.51 -16.13 -39.46
CA GLN A 92 9.47 -14.68 -39.56
C GLN A 92 10.84 -14.07 -39.88
N LEU A 93 11.94 -14.76 -39.53
CA LEU A 93 13.32 -14.40 -39.92
C LEU A 93 13.73 -14.90 -41.30
N GLY A 94 12.80 -15.52 -42.06
CA GLY A 94 13.06 -16.01 -43.41
C GLY A 94 13.74 -17.36 -43.49
N LEU A 95 13.88 -18.08 -42.40
CA LEU A 95 14.50 -19.43 -42.34
C LEU A 95 13.41 -20.51 -42.34
N ASN A 96 13.63 -21.57 -43.12
CA ASN A 96 12.71 -22.72 -43.20
C ASN A 96 13.30 -23.90 -42.46
N LEU A 97 12.88 -24.14 -41.22
CA LEU A 97 13.22 -25.33 -40.42
C LEU A 97 11.98 -26.21 -40.25
N THR A 98 12.19 -27.45 -39.96
CA THR A 98 11.16 -28.43 -39.55
C THR A 98 11.16 -28.63 -38.03
N ILE A 99 10.10 -29.22 -37.49
CA ILE A 99 10.02 -29.53 -36.04
C ILE A 99 11.13 -30.46 -35.60
N ALA A 100 11.60 -31.34 -36.48
CA ALA A 100 12.69 -32.29 -36.21
C ALA A 100 14.06 -31.59 -36.08
N ASP A 101 14.23 -30.43 -36.72
CA ASP A 101 15.47 -29.66 -36.67
C ASP A 101 15.61 -28.83 -35.40
N VAL A 102 14.52 -28.66 -34.65
CA VAL A 102 14.49 -27.88 -33.40
C VAL A 102 14.76 -28.81 -32.21
N VAL A 103 15.97 -28.72 -31.66
CA VAL A 103 16.38 -29.45 -30.45
C VAL A 103 15.83 -28.73 -29.22
N GLY A 104 15.06 -29.43 -28.35
CA GLY A 104 14.54 -28.92 -27.11
C GLY A 104 15.59 -28.71 -26.00
N GLY A 105 15.22 -28.04 -24.94
CA GLY A 105 16.01 -27.91 -23.70
C GLY A 105 16.82 -26.62 -23.55
N SER A 106 17.02 -25.82 -24.61
CA SER A 106 17.74 -24.54 -24.53
C SER A 106 16.82 -23.32 -24.60
N THR A 107 15.53 -23.54 -24.80
CA THR A 107 14.53 -22.50 -25.01
C THR A 107 13.27 -22.80 -24.20
N ALA A 108 12.58 -21.78 -23.74
CA ALA A 108 11.30 -21.90 -23.03
C ALA A 108 10.28 -20.91 -23.57
N LEU A 109 9.03 -21.35 -23.66
CA LEU A 109 7.88 -20.48 -23.89
C LEU A 109 7.47 -19.83 -22.58
N VAL A 110 7.30 -18.52 -22.58
CA VAL A 110 7.02 -17.75 -21.37
C VAL A 110 5.84 -16.81 -21.54
N SER A 111 5.11 -16.61 -20.45
CA SER A 111 4.15 -15.54 -20.28
C SER A 111 4.83 -14.34 -19.65
N LEU A 112 4.56 -13.16 -20.19
CA LEU A 112 5.07 -11.91 -19.67
C LEU A 112 3.90 -11.09 -19.11
N THR A 113 4.13 -10.47 -17.97
CA THR A 113 3.21 -9.51 -17.38
C THR A 113 3.97 -8.25 -16.97
N CYS A 114 3.40 -7.10 -17.28
CA CYS A 114 3.96 -5.81 -16.92
C CYS A 114 2.84 -4.87 -16.49
N SER A 115 3.10 -4.04 -15.50
CA SER A 115 2.18 -3.00 -15.07
C SER A 115 2.60 -1.67 -15.72
N LEU A 116 1.79 -1.16 -16.64
CA LEU A 116 1.98 0.15 -17.25
C LEU A 116 1.46 1.21 -16.27
N PRO A 117 2.32 2.07 -15.72
CA PRO A 117 1.86 3.14 -14.84
C PRO A 117 1.08 4.19 -15.64
N PRO A 118 0.12 4.87 -15.00
CA PRO A 118 -0.57 5.98 -15.63
C PRO A 118 0.43 7.08 -16.03
N PHE A 119 0.15 7.79 -17.11
CA PHE A 119 1.01 8.83 -17.67
C PHE A 119 2.40 8.35 -18.12
N ALA A 120 2.57 7.05 -18.38
CA ALA A 120 3.81 6.52 -18.92
C ALA A 120 4.16 7.17 -20.26
N ARG A 121 5.44 7.53 -20.43
CA ARG A 121 5.95 8.16 -21.65
C ARG A 121 6.75 7.18 -22.49
N VAL A 122 6.74 7.39 -23.81
CA VAL A 122 7.60 6.63 -24.72
C VAL A 122 9.06 6.75 -24.30
N GLY A 123 9.76 5.62 -24.26
CA GLY A 123 11.14 5.54 -23.80
C GLY A 123 11.31 5.25 -22.30
N GLN A 124 10.23 5.23 -21.52
CA GLN A 124 10.28 4.81 -20.12
C GLN A 124 10.54 3.29 -20.03
N GLN A 125 11.41 2.90 -19.09
CA GLN A 125 11.72 1.50 -18.80
C GLN A 125 10.87 0.99 -17.67
N LEU A 126 10.41 -0.26 -17.79
CA LEU A 126 9.54 -0.95 -16.85
C LEU A 126 10.07 -2.35 -16.55
N ASP A 127 9.78 -2.81 -15.34
CA ASP A 127 10.05 -4.19 -14.96
C ASP A 127 8.99 -5.13 -15.51
N VAL A 128 9.43 -6.27 -16.00
CA VAL A 128 8.55 -7.28 -16.59
C VAL A 128 8.72 -8.59 -15.82
N LYS A 129 7.60 -9.14 -15.36
CA LYS A 129 7.55 -10.46 -14.76
C LYS A 129 7.42 -11.51 -15.85
N VAL A 130 8.27 -12.54 -15.78
CA VAL A 130 8.35 -13.64 -16.74
C VAL A 130 8.05 -14.95 -16.05
N GLN A 131 7.12 -15.74 -16.60
CA GLN A 131 6.72 -17.03 -16.05
C GLN A 131 6.73 -18.09 -17.16
N VAL A 132 7.21 -19.28 -16.85
CA VAL A 132 7.22 -20.41 -17.80
C VAL A 132 5.80 -20.84 -18.16
N ILE A 133 5.58 -21.10 -19.44
CA ILE A 133 4.43 -21.82 -19.96
C ILE A 133 4.95 -23.17 -20.47
N GLY A 134 4.61 -24.27 -19.80
CA GLY A 134 5.06 -25.60 -20.20
C GLY A 134 5.96 -26.26 -19.19
N ASP A 135 6.89 -27.10 -19.65
CA ASP A 135 7.69 -28.04 -18.87
C ASP A 135 9.12 -27.58 -18.58
N ALA A 136 9.46 -26.28 -18.82
CA ALA A 136 10.78 -25.77 -18.50
C ALA A 136 11.01 -25.73 -16.97
N GLU A 137 12.13 -26.29 -16.54
CA GLU A 137 12.48 -26.44 -15.13
C GLU A 137 13.02 -25.14 -14.53
N SER A 138 13.76 -24.34 -15.30
CA SER A 138 14.39 -23.11 -14.83
C SER A 138 14.63 -22.10 -15.94
N LEU A 139 14.49 -20.81 -15.62
CA LEU A 139 14.81 -19.69 -16.49
C LEU A 139 16.21 -19.10 -16.23
N ARG A 140 17.01 -19.72 -15.37
CA ARG A 140 18.31 -19.19 -14.98
C ARG A 140 19.29 -19.12 -16.16
N GLY A 141 19.88 -17.92 -16.33
CA GLY A 141 20.85 -17.65 -17.41
C GLY A 141 20.18 -17.43 -18.78
N GLY A 142 18.86 -17.46 -18.84
CA GLY A 142 18.12 -17.22 -20.06
C GLY A 142 18.04 -15.75 -20.44
N GLU A 143 17.88 -15.50 -21.73
CA GLU A 143 17.65 -14.19 -22.31
C GLU A 143 16.30 -14.18 -23.04
N LEU A 144 15.46 -13.18 -22.74
CA LEU A 144 14.20 -12.97 -23.41
C LEU A 144 14.42 -12.33 -24.79
N ILE A 145 13.92 -12.99 -25.83
CA ILE A 145 13.86 -12.43 -27.18
C ILE A 145 12.82 -11.33 -27.19
N ARG A 146 13.06 -10.28 -27.98
CA ARG A 146 12.15 -9.15 -28.13
C ARG A 146 10.71 -9.62 -28.28
N THR A 147 9.89 -9.23 -27.35
CA THR A 147 8.49 -9.62 -27.21
C THR A 147 7.62 -8.41 -26.97
N GLU A 148 6.49 -8.38 -27.62
CA GLU A 148 5.50 -7.32 -27.49
C GLU A 148 4.51 -7.65 -26.38
N LEU A 149 4.24 -6.65 -25.50
CA LEU A 149 3.20 -6.73 -24.47
C LEU A 149 2.02 -5.86 -24.88
N LYS A 150 0.82 -6.44 -24.79
CA LYS A 150 -0.42 -5.85 -25.24
C LYS A 150 -1.35 -5.56 -24.08
N GLY A 151 -2.12 -4.49 -24.22
CA GLY A 151 -3.23 -4.15 -23.33
C GLY A 151 -4.48 -4.97 -23.66
N VAL A 152 -5.52 -4.75 -22.86
CA VAL A 152 -6.84 -5.38 -23.05
C VAL A 152 -7.48 -4.99 -24.41
N ASP A 153 -7.12 -3.82 -24.90
CA ASP A 153 -7.53 -3.29 -26.21
C ASP A 153 -6.82 -3.97 -27.41
N GLY A 154 -5.89 -4.90 -27.15
CA GLY A 154 -5.08 -5.58 -28.14
C GLY A 154 -3.94 -4.75 -28.73
N GLN A 155 -3.74 -3.50 -28.29
CA GLN A 155 -2.66 -2.64 -28.77
C GLN A 155 -1.35 -2.95 -28.01
N THR A 156 -0.22 -2.81 -28.72
CA THR A 156 1.11 -2.99 -28.15
C THR A 156 1.58 -1.70 -27.49
N TYR A 157 1.89 -1.75 -26.19
CA TYR A 157 2.37 -0.62 -25.39
C TYR A 157 3.83 -0.74 -24.99
N VAL A 158 4.30 -1.95 -24.76
CA VAL A 158 5.67 -2.23 -24.28
C VAL A 158 6.34 -3.27 -25.14
N SER A 159 7.61 -3.05 -25.45
CA SER A 159 8.50 -4.04 -26.05
C SER A 159 9.54 -4.50 -25.00
N ALA A 160 9.57 -5.78 -24.68
CA ALA A 160 10.45 -6.35 -23.66
C ALA A 160 11.54 -7.22 -24.29
N GLN A 161 12.79 -7.07 -23.81
CA GLN A 161 13.92 -7.92 -24.18
C GLN A 161 15.05 -7.83 -23.17
N GLY A 162 15.86 -8.89 -23.02
CA GLY A 162 17.08 -8.85 -22.23
C GLY A 162 17.27 -10.06 -21.31
N ALA A 163 18.33 -10.00 -20.49
CA ALA A 163 18.70 -11.07 -19.59
C ALA A 163 17.75 -11.19 -18.39
N LEU A 164 17.41 -12.42 -18.02
CA LEU A 164 16.49 -12.71 -16.94
C LEU A 164 17.20 -12.85 -15.59
N VAL A 165 16.63 -12.24 -14.55
CA VAL A 165 17.05 -12.37 -13.15
C VAL A 165 16.10 -13.33 -12.45
N VAL A 166 16.60 -14.49 -12.02
CA VAL A 166 15.83 -15.48 -11.26
C VAL A 166 16.11 -15.31 -9.77
N SER A 167 15.08 -14.98 -9.01
CA SER A 167 15.14 -14.83 -7.55
C SER A 167 14.93 -16.20 -6.88
N GLY A 168 15.93 -17.08 -6.89
CA GLY A 168 15.83 -18.38 -6.25
C GLY A 168 17.19 -19.00 -5.94
N ILE A 169 17.36 -19.52 -4.72
CA ILE A 169 18.50 -20.34 -4.33
C ILE A 169 18.04 -21.80 -4.40
N SER A 170 18.58 -22.57 -5.35
CA SER A 170 18.47 -24.02 -5.33
C SER A 170 19.73 -24.59 -4.64
N ALA A 171 19.57 -25.07 -3.41
CA ALA A 171 20.62 -25.86 -2.74
C ALA A 171 20.33 -27.34 -2.96
N THR A 172 21.14 -28.01 -3.78
CA THR A 172 21.07 -29.44 -4.00
C THR A 172 22.16 -30.10 -3.15
N GLY A 173 21.79 -30.66 -2.01
CA GLY A 173 22.65 -31.52 -1.20
C GLY A 173 22.31 -32.98 -1.47
N SER A 174 23.28 -33.88 -1.31
CA SER A 174 23.15 -35.31 -1.65
C SER A 174 22.02 -36.08 -0.92
N ASN A 175 21.34 -35.49 0.08
CA ASN A 175 20.26 -36.13 0.84
C ASN A 175 19.08 -35.18 1.21
N ALA A 176 19.02 -33.95 0.68
CA ALA A 176 17.90 -33.05 0.87
C ALA A 176 17.83 -32.05 -0.26
N SER A 177 16.74 -32.04 -1.02
CA SER A 177 16.41 -30.98 -1.98
C SER A 177 15.49 -29.97 -1.30
N ALA A 178 16.05 -28.86 -0.80
CA ALA A 178 15.26 -27.72 -0.34
C ALA A 178 15.13 -26.71 -1.49
N GLN A 179 14.04 -26.76 -2.21
CA GLN A 179 13.71 -25.79 -3.24
C GLN A 179 12.99 -24.61 -2.57
N LYS A 180 13.73 -23.57 -2.25
CA LYS A 180 13.19 -22.36 -1.63
C LYS A 180 13.05 -21.29 -2.70
N ASN A 181 11.96 -21.19 -3.37
CA ASN A 181 11.49 -20.30 -4.44
C ASN A 181 11.46 -20.91 -5.84
N THR A 182 10.43 -20.55 -6.56
CA THR A 182 10.10 -21.07 -7.89
C THR A 182 11.09 -20.53 -8.93
N ILE A 183 11.97 -21.37 -9.40
CA ILE A 183 12.94 -21.04 -10.47
C ILE A 183 12.30 -20.96 -11.88
N ALA A 184 11.01 -21.28 -11.97
CA ALA A 184 10.19 -21.13 -13.17
C ALA A 184 9.63 -19.72 -13.37
N SER A 185 9.94 -18.77 -12.47
CA SER A 185 9.61 -17.35 -12.60
C SER A 185 10.87 -16.50 -12.52
N ALA A 186 10.91 -15.43 -13.29
CA ALA A 186 12.01 -14.49 -13.37
C ALA A 186 11.53 -13.06 -13.49
N TRP A 187 12.40 -12.13 -13.22
CA TRP A 187 12.20 -10.72 -13.48
C TRP A 187 13.14 -10.24 -14.58
N LEU A 188 12.64 -9.33 -15.37
CA LEU A 188 13.42 -8.58 -16.35
C LEU A 188 13.45 -7.14 -15.87
N ASP A 189 14.52 -6.78 -15.17
CA ASP A 189 14.67 -5.45 -14.55
C ASP A 189 14.92 -4.42 -15.65
N ASN A 190 14.06 -3.39 -15.72
CA ASN A 190 14.11 -2.32 -16.72
C ASN A 190 14.15 -2.80 -18.18
N GLY A 191 13.78 -4.04 -18.47
CA GLY A 191 13.85 -4.61 -19.81
C GLY A 191 12.62 -4.38 -20.67
N GLY A 192 11.56 -3.83 -20.12
CA GLY A 192 10.36 -3.40 -20.86
C GLY A 192 10.47 -1.94 -21.26
N LEU A 193 10.49 -1.66 -22.56
CA LEU A 193 10.50 -0.29 -23.09
C LEU A 193 9.11 0.14 -23.54
N VAL A 194 8.60 1.23 -23.02
CA VAL A 194 7.33 1.83 -23.46
C VAL A 194 7.50 2.37 -24.88
N ILE A 195 6.72 1.85 -25.82
CA ILE A 195 6.71 2.25 -27.23
C ILE A 195 5.49 3.05 -27.64
N ARG A 196 4.46 3.03 -26.81
CA ARG A 196 3.22 3.80 -27.02
C ARG A 196 2.77 4.38 -25.68
N GLU A 197 2.43 5.65 -25.68
CA GLU A 197 1.82 6.31 -24.51
C GLU A 197 0.38 5.89 -24.39
N GLU A 198 -0.08 5.76 -23.15
CA GLU A 198 -1.50 5.65 -22.85
C GLU A 198 -2.10 7.04 -22.79
N ASN A 199 -3.26 7.22 -23.45
CA ASN A 199 -4.01 8.47 -23.40
C ASN A 199 -4.70 8.65 -22.05
N THR A 200 -3.90 8.93 -21.01
CA THR A 200 -4.43 9.22 -19.68
C THR A 200 -4.74 10.71 -19.57
N SER A 201 -5.99 11.05 -19.31
CA SER A 201 -6.44 12.41 -19.04
C SER A 201 -6.62 12.62 -17.54
N PHE A 202 -6.33 13.82 -17.05
CA PHE A 202 -6.71 14.21 -15.68
C PHE A 202 -8.23 14.29 -15.52
N PHE A 203 -8.92 14.65 -16.60
CA PHE A 203 -10.36 14.85 -16.63
C PHE A 203 -11.08 13.58 -17.08
N SER A 204 -12.19 13.28 -16.44
CA SER A 204 -13.12 12.25 -16.87
C SER A 204 -13.85 12.67 -18.17
N GLU A 205 -14.63 11.76 -18.73
CA GLU A 205 -15.47 12.06 -19.90
C GLU A 205 -16.45 13.23 -19.66
N SER A 206 -16.85 13.43 -18.40
CA SER A 206 -17.67 14.57 -17.98
C SER A 206 -16.92 15.89 -17.88
N GLY A 207 -15.58 15.89 -18.06
CA GLY A 207 -14.72 17.07 -17.90
C GLY A 207 -14.44 17.43 -16.46
N ALA A 208 -14.65 16.54 -15.49
CA ALA A 208 -14.38 16.73 -14.09
C ALA A 208 -13.11 15.98 -13.65
N LEU A 209 -12.46 16.46 -12.58
CA LEU A 209 -11.43 15.72 -11.87
C LEU A 209 -12.13 14.78 -10.87
N GLU A 210 -11.88 13.50 -10.95
CA GLU A 210 -12.50 12.49 -10.12
C GLU A 210 -11.47 11.82 -9.20
N LEU A 211 -11.68 11.93 -7.89
CA LEU A 211 -10.85 11.32 -6.86
C LEU A 211 -11.56 10.10 -6.29
N GLN A 212 -10.96 8.94 -6.49
CA GLN A 212 -11.40 7.69 -5.88
C GLN A 212 -10.87 7.60 -4.46
N VAL A 213 -11.77 7.35 -3.50
CA VAL A 213 -11.45 7.13 -2.09
C VAL A 213 -10.95 5.71 -1.91
N LEU A 214 -9.78 5.51 -1.30
CA LEU A 214 -9.16 4.18 -1.13
C LEU A 214 -9.93 3.32 -0.12
N ASN A 215 -10.43 3.94 0.96
CA ASN A 215 -11.28 3.29 1.96
C ASN A 215 -12.66 3.95 1.92
N PRO A 216 -13.61 3.45 1.10
CA PRO A 216 -14.90 4.08 0.89
C PRO A 216 -15.80 3.89 2.11
N THR A 217 -16.01 4.96 2.87
CA THR A 217 -17.03 5.08 3.93
C THR A 217 -17.74 6.42 3.79
N PRO A 218 -19.00 6.55 4.28
CA PRO A 218 -19.70 7.82 4.26
C PRO A 218 -18.94 8.93 4.97
N PHE A 219 -18.28 8.60 6.09
CA PHE A 219 -17.48 9.54 6.86
C PHE A 219 -16.26 10.02 6.06
N ASN A 220 -15.47 9.11 5.49
CA ASN A 220 -14.29 9.46 4.71
C ASN A 220 -14.65 10.32 3.49
N ALA A 221 -15.70 9.94 2.74
CA ALA A 221 -16.14 10.70 1.58
C ALA A 221 -16.57 12.12 1.97
N SER A 222 -17.35 12.28 3.06
CA SER A 222 -17.80 13.57 3.53
C SER A 222 -16.65 14.44 4.05
N SER A 223 -15.72 13.86 4.81
CA SER A 223 -14.55 14.55 5.36
C SER A 223 -13.61 15.04 4.26
N ILE A 224 -13.33 14.17 3.26
CA ILE A 224 -12.47 14.52 2.14
C ILE A 224 -13.14 15.60 1.27
N ALA A 225 -14.46 15.49 0.99
CA ALA A 225 -15.18 16.49 0.23
C ALA A 225 -15.20 17.85 0.94
N ALA A 226 -15.40 17.87 2.26
CA ALA A 226 -15.35 19.08 3.07
C ALA A 226 -13.95 19.73 3.04
N GLY A 227 -12.90 18.92 3.24
CA GLY A 227 -11.52 19.40 3.16
C GLY A 227 -11.16 19.94 1.77
N ALA A 228 -11.61 19.27 0.71
CA ALA A 228 -11.41 19.74 -0.67
C ALA A 228 -12.13 21.05 -0.95
N ARG A 229 -13.39 21.24 -0.46
CA ARG A 229 -14.12 22.51 -0.57
C ARG A 229 -13.37 23.64 0.12
N THR A 230 -12.89 23.42 1.34
CA THR A 230 -12.11 24.42 2.08
C THR A 230 -10.84 24.81 1.34
N ALA A 231 -10.15 23.84 0.72
CA ALA A 231 -8.93 24.12 -0.04
C ALA A 231 -9.17 24.91 -1.33
N LEU A 232 -10.35 24.77 -1.90
CA LEU A 232 -10.76 25.41 -3.15
C LEU A 232 -11.67 26.63 -2.93
N ASP A 233 -11.81 27.07 -1.69
CA ASP A 233 -12.57 28.28 -1.37
C ASP A 233 -11.97 29.50 -2.11
N GLY A 234 -12.84 30.31 -2.72
CA GLY A 234 -12.44 31.39 -3.59
C GLY A 234 -12.00 31.02 -5.00
N THR A 235 -12.06 29.74 -5.39
CA THR A 235 -11.85 29.29 -6.77
C THR A 235 -13.19 29.04 -7.46
N SER A 236 -13.16 28.92 -8.82
CA SER A 236 -14.34 28.58 -9.61
C SER A 236 -14.69 27.07 -9.57
N ALA A 237 -13.97 26.28 -8.80
CA ALA A 237 -14.16 24.83 -8.73
C ALA A 237 -15.29 24.44 -7.78
N PHE A 238 -16.12 23.48 -8.19
CA PHE A 238 -17.21 22.93 -7.36
C PHE A 238 -16.88 21.49 -6.95
N VAL A 239 -16.97 21.19 -5.64
CA VAL A 239 -16.65 19.85 -5.09
C VAL A 239 -17.93 19.17 -4.61
N SER A 240 -18.16 17.96 -5.10
CA SER A 240 -19.25 17.08 -4.67
C SER A 240 -18.77 15.68 -4.36
N ALA A 241 -19.31 15.05 -3.32
CA ALA A 241 -19.20 13.60 -3.15
C ALA A 241 -20.32 12.96 -3.98
N VAL A 242 -19.97 12.15 -4.95
CA VAL A 242 -20.92 11.42 -5.81
C VAL A 242 -21.48 10.23 -5.04
N ASP A 243 -20.57 9.50 -4.40
CA ASP A 243 -20.87 8.37 -3.51
C ASP A 243 -19.74 8.22 -2.46
N GLN A 244 -19.73 7.10 -1.73
CA GLN A 244 -18.71 6.80 -0.71
C GLN A 244 -17.30 6.65 -1.28
N GLY A 245 -17.19 6.27 -2.55
CA GLY A 245 -15.92 5.96 -3.22
C GLY A 245 -15.44 7.03 -4.18
N LEU A 246 -16.27 8.00 -4.55
CA LEU A 246 -15.97 8.95 -5.61
C LEU A 246 -16.28 10.39 -5.22
N ILE A 247 -15.25 11.23 -5.32
CA ILE A 247 -15.36 12.68 -5.12
C ILE A 247 -15.06 13.35 -6.46
N ARG A 248 -15.99 14.21 -6.88
CA ARG A 248 -15.93 14.95 -8.15
C ARG A 248 -15.61 16.41 -7.88
N ILE A 249 -14.66 16.94 -8.65
CA ILE A 249 -14.28 18.35 -8.67
C ILE A 249 -14.55 18.87 -10.08
N GLU A 250 -15.57 19.68 -10.22
CA GLU A 250 -15.99 20.29 -11.49
C GLU A 250 -15.30 21.62 -11.68
N LEU A 251 -14.84 21.88 -12.90
CA LEU A 251 -14.20 23.11 -13.31
C LEU A 251 -14.96 23.71 -14.49
N PRO A 252 -15.04 25.05 -14.57
CA PRO A 252 -15.50 25.72 -15.77
C PRO A 252 -14.67 25.32 -16.99
N ASP A 253 -15.27 25.26 -18.16
CA ASP A 253 -14.59 24.82 -19.39
C ASP A 253 -13.31 25.62 -19.70
N ALA A 254 -13.31 26.92 -19.38
CA ALA A 254 -12.13 27.79 -19.55
C ALA A 254 -10.94 27.38 -18.68
N ASP A 255 -11.20 26.74 -17.54
CA ASP A 255 -10.19 26.34 -16.53
C ASP A 255 -9.76 24.88 -16.67
N ARG A 256 -10.31 24.11 -17.62
CA ARG A 256 -9.98 22.69 -17.86
C ARG A 256 -8.66 22.53 -18.59
N THR A 257 -7.59 22.97 -17.97
CA THR A 257 -6.22 22.78 -18.46
C THR A 257 -5.44 21.83 -17.58
N ASN A 258 -4.47 21.11 -18.14
CA ASN A 258 -3.62 20.20 -17.38
C ASN A 258 -2.85 20.93 -16.27
N GLU A 259 -2.47 22.18 -16.48
CA GLU A 259 -1.80 23.02 -15.49
C GLU A 259 -2.72 23.30 -14.27
N ASN A 260 -3.96 23.71 -14.55
CA ASN A 260 -4.95 23.92 -13.49
C ASN A 260 -5.31 22.63 -12.77
N ALA A 261 -5.42 21.51 -13.50
CA ALA A 261 -5.63 20.19 -12.87
C ALA A 261 -4.53 19.86 -11.88
N LEU A 262 -3.26 19.99 -12.26
CA LEU A 262 -2.12 19.76 -11.38
C LEU A 262 -2.11 20.71 -10.17
N ARG A 263 -2.43 22.00 -10.38
CA ARG A 263 -2.53 22.98 -9.30
C ARG A 263 -3.62 22.58 -8.29
N ILE A 264 -4.80 22.23 -8.77
CA ILE A 264 -5.94 21.83 -7.92
C ILE A 264 -5.64 20.53 -7.17
N LEU A 265 -5.12 19.51 -7.86
CA LEU A 265 -4.74 18.24 -7.24
C LEU A 265 -3.68 18.44 -6.15
N ASN A 266 -2.74 19.38 -6.35
CA ASN A 266 -1.74 19.72 -5.34
C ASN A 266 -2.35 20.47 -4.14
N LEU A 267 -3.23 21.44 -4.38
CA LEU A 267 -3.93 22.18 -3.32
C LEU A 267 -4.77 21.23 -2.46
N VAL A 268 -5.66 20.47 -3.09
CA VAL A 268 -6.53 19.50 -2.42
C VAL A 268 -5.73 18.39 -1.77
N GLY A 269 -4.74 17.83 -2.48
CA GLY A 269 -3.95 16.70 -2.01
C GLY A 269 -3.13 16.99 -0.75
N ASN A 270 -2.79 18.23 -0.47
CA ASN A 270 -2.02 18.61 0.72
C ASN A 270 -2.87 18.86 1.97
N VAL A 271 -4.18 18.95 1.83
CA VAL A 271 -5.09 19.13 2.98
C VAL A 271 -5.08 17.90 3.86
N ARG A 272 -5.09 18.11 5.17
CA ARG A 272 -5.28 17.05 6.17
C ARG A 272 -6.75 16.92 6.51
N VAL A 273 -7.25 15.70 6.52
CA VAL A 273 -8.65 15.39 6.84
C VAL A 273 -8.71 14.23 7.84
N PRO A 274 -9.67 14.24 8.75
CA PRO A 274 -9.94 13.08 9.60
C PRO A 274 -10.46 11.94 8.73
N VAL A 275 -9.91 10.74 8.91
CA VAL A 275 -10.35 9.54 8.20
C VAL A 275 -10.45 8.36 9.17
N GLU A 276 -11.43 7.52 8.92
CA GLU A 276 -11.57 6.21 9.53
C GLU A 276 -10.86 5.16 8.68
N ASN A 277 -10.00 4.38 9.31
CA ASN A 277 -9.44 3.21 8.66
C ASN A 277 -10.25 1.97 9.02
N PRO A 278 -10.49 1.05 8.07
CA PRO A 278 -11.11 -0.21 8.41
C PRO A 278 -10.25 -0.95 9.42
N VAL A 279 -10.88 -1.36 10.50
CA VAL A 279 -10.22 -2.14 11.54
C VAL A 279 -9.97 -3.54 10.98
N LYS A 280 -8.70 -3.92 10.85
CA LYS A 280 -8.29 -5.20 10.26
C LYS A 280 -7.36 -5.97 11.19
N VAL A 281 -7.52 -7.29 11.17
CA VAL A 281 -6.59 -8.24 11.77
C VAL A 281 -6.01 -9.10 10.64
N LEU A 282 -4.70 -9.01 10.47
CA LEU A 282 -3.95 -9.82 9.50
C LEU A 282 -3.26 -10.97 10.23
N VAL A 283 -3.48 -12.19 9.78
CA VAL A 283 -2.84 -13.39 10.33
C VAL A 283 -2.07 -14.12 9.22
N ASP A 284 -0.77 -14.26 9.39
CA ASP A 284 0.08 -15.05 8.50
C ASP A 284 0.15 -16.50 9.02
N GLN A 285 -0.38 -17.44 8.24
CA GLN A 285 -0.41 -18.85 8.60
C GLN A 285 0.98 -19.49 8.65
N THR A 286 1.91 -19.00 7.83
CA THR A 286 3.25 -19.59 7.72
C THR A 286 4.15 -19.20 8.88
N THR A 287 4.06 -17.94 9.31
CA THR A 287 4.93 -17.38 10.36
C THR A 287 4.25 -17.28 11.72
N GLY A 288 2.92 -17.41 11.77
CA GLY A 288 2.13 -17.16 12.98
C GLY A 288 2.12 -15.69 13.42
N THR A 289 2.50 -14.79 12.51
CA THR A 289 2.51 -13.36 12.80
C THR A 289 1.09 -12.83 12.75
N VAL A 290 0.66 -12.16 13.82
CA VAL A 290 -0.63 -11.45 13.88
C VAL A 290 -0.36 -9.96 13.95
N LEU A 291 -0.94 -9.22 13.03
CA LEU A 291 -0.95 -7.76 12.99
C LEU A 291 -2.39 -7.28 13.23
N ALA A 292 -2.61 -6.57 14.31
CA ALA A 292 -3.90 -5.98 14.65
C ALA A 292 -3.73 -4.51 15.04
N GLY A 293 -4.75 -3.70 14.80
CA GLY A 293 -4.82 -2.34 15.34
C GLY A 293 -5.01 -2.36 16.87
N GLU A 294 -4.57 -1.31 17.54
CA GLU A 294 -4.61 -1.20 19.02
C GLU A 294 -6.05 -1.21 19.57
N GLY A 295 -7.02 -0.73 18.81
CA GLY A 295 -8.42 -0.61 19.22
C GLY A 295 -9.33 -1.76 18.76
N VAL A 296 -8.81 -2.92 18.32
CA VAL A 296 -9.66 -4.05 17.90
C VAL A 296 -10.28 -4.71 19.10
N LEU A 297 -11.60 -4.59 19.24
CA LEU A 297 -12.37 -5.17 20.33
C LEU A 297 -12.88 -6.57 19.98
N ILE A 298 -13.02 -7.40 21.01
CA ILE A 298 -13.60 -8.73 20.92
C ILE A 298 -14.80 -8.78 21.89
N SER A 299 -15.96 -9.20 21.37
CA SER A 299 -17.15 -9.41 22.20
C SER A 299 -16.96 -10.61 23.14
N PRO A 300 -17.63 -10.58 24.31
CA PRO A 300 -17.61 -11.71 25.25
C PRO A 300 -18.06 -12.99 24.57
N CYS A 301 -17.24 -14.04 24.66
CA CYS A 301 -17.50 -15.32 24.02
C CYS A 301 -16.67 -16.44 24.66
N ILE A 302 -17.04 -17.67 24.34
CA ILE A 302 -16.26 -18.87 24.69
C ILE A 302 -15.86 -19.57 23.38
N VAL A 303 -14.54 -19.68 23.16
CA VAL A 303 -13.98 -20.35 21.97
C VAL A 303 -13.26 -21.62 22.43
N GLY A 304 -13.79 -22.78 22.02
CA GLY A 304 -13.15 -24.07 22.24
C GLY A 304 -12.31 -24.47 21.02
N VAL A 305 -11.02 -24.71 21.23
CA VAL A 305 -10.11 -25.34 20.26
C VAL A 305 -9.71 -26.69 20.83
N THR A 306 -9.24 -27.60 19.98
CA THR A 306 -8.99 -29.01 20.34
C THR A 306 -8.22 -29.18 21.68
N ASP A 307 -7.28 -28.30 21.96
CA ASP A 307 -6.34 -28.43 23.08
C ASP A 307 -6.59 -27.45 24.23
N PHE A 308 -7.42 -26.42 24.05
CA PHE A 308 -7.70 -25.39 25.06
C PHE A 308 -9.03 -24.69 24.80
N THR A 309 -9.57 -24.06 25.84
CA THR A 309 -10.77 -23.23 25.78
C THR A 309 -10.42 -21.81 26.22
N ILE A 310 -10.84 -20.81 25.45
CA ILE A 310 -10.71 -19.40 25.76
C ILE A 310 -12.08 -18.88 26.16
N ALA A 311 -12.19 -18.33 27.37
CA ALA A 311 -13.38 -17.61 27.81
C ALA A 311 -13.05 -16.11 27.89
N ILE A 312 -13.77 -15.29 27.16
CA ILE A 312 -13.74 -13.84 27.19
C ILE A 312 -15.00 -13.41 27.92
N VAL A 313 -14.88 -12.85 29.11
CA VAL A 313 -16.01 -12.55 29.99
C VAL A 313 -15.91 -11.10 30.45
N ASP A 314 -17.02 -10.39 30.45
CA ASP A 314 -17.13 -9.06 31.04
C ASP A 314 -17.35 -9.21 32.57
N GLU A 315 -16.45 -8.64 33.38
CA GLU A 315 -16.65 -8.48 34.82
C GLU A 315 -16.88 -7.00 35.13
N GLU A 316 -17.96 -6.72 35.82
CA GLU A 316 -18.19 -5.41 36.46
C GLU A 316 -17.47 -5.37 37.79
N ASP A 317 -16.41 -4.59 37.89
CA ASP A 317 -15.73 -4.33 39.19
C ASP A 317 -16.47 -3.16 39.86
N VAL A 318 -17.20 -3.45 40.91
CA VAL A 318 -17.87 -2.43 41.70
C VAL A 318 -16.91 -1.92 42.79
N SER A 319 -16.26 -0.80 42.53
CA SER A 319 -15.49 -0.10 43.56
C SER A 319 -16.44 0.48 44.61
N GLN A 320 -16.57 -0.19 45.73
CA GLN A 320 -17.29 0.36 46.86
C GLN A 320 -16.37 1.30 47.69
N PRO A 321 -16.77 2.55 47.91
CA PRO A 321 -16.05 3.41 48.82
C PRO A 321 -16.12 2.86 50.25
N ASN A 322 -15.05 3.07 51.03
CA ASN A 322 -15.00 2.68 52.44
C ASN A 322 -16.26 3.16 53.20
N PRO A 323 -16.80 2.40 54.15
CA PRO A 323 -18.06 2.68 54.85
C PRO A 323 -18.18 4.03 55.53
N LEU A 324 -17.10 4.82 55.62
CA LEU A 324 -17.04 6.17 56.20
C LEU A 324 -16.48 7.23 55.23
N GLY A 325 -16.34 6.95 53.92
CA GLY A 325 -15.86 7.89 52.91
C GLY A 325 -17.02 8.53 52.12
N GLN A 326 -16.93 9.83 51.85
CA GLN A 326 -17.87 10.56 50.99
C GLN A 326 -17.55 10.36 49.48
N GLY A 327 -17.35 9.12 49.04
CA GLY A 327 -17.11 8.80 47.63
C GLY A 327 -18.37 8.35 46.94
N THR A 328 -18.52 8.67 45.63
CA THR A 328 -19.56 8.14 44.75
C THR A 328 -19.14 6.77 44.23
N THR A 329 -20.08 5.82 44.19
CA THR A 329 -19.88 4.49 43.60
C THR A 329 -19.75 4.66 42.08
N GLU A 330 -18.61 4.34 41.50
CA GLU A 330 -18.37 4.37 40.06
C GLU A 330 -18.29 2.93 39.56
N ARG A 331 -19.09 2.61 38.51
CA ARG A 331 -19.06 1.32 37.86
C ARG A 331 -18.07 1.41 36.69
N VAL A 332 -16.98 0.67 36.80
CA VAL A 332 -16.00 0.54 35.72
C VAL A 332 -16.15 -0.87 35.15
N GLY A 333 -16.68 -0.97 33.93
CA GLY A 333 -16.73 -2.22 33.18
C GLY A 333 -15.31 -2.68 32.83
N ARG A 334 -14.97 -3.92 33.15
CA ARG A 334 -13.71 -4.54 32.76
C ARG A 334 -14.02 -5.90 32.14
N THR A 335 -13.55 -6.13 30.91
CA THR A 335 -13.66 -7.44 30.25
C THR A 335 -12.46 -8.31 30.59
N ARG A 336 -12.70 -9.54 31.00
CA ARG A 336 -11.66 -10.49 31.38
C ARG A 336 -11.57 -11.63 30.39
N VAL A 337 -10.35 -11.97 29.97
CA VAL A 337 -10.07 -13.15 29.14
C VAL A 337 -9.56 -14.27 30.03
N GLU A 338 -10.26 -15.41 30.02
CA GLU A 338 -9.91 -16.61 30.78
C GLU A 338 -9.59 -17.75 29.80
N ILE A 339 -8.39 -18.36 29.93
CA ILE A 339 -7.98 -19.47 29.09
C ILE A 339 -7.76 -20.71 29.97
N GLN A 340 -8.49 -21.78 29.70
CA GLN A 340 -8.33 -23.07 30.35
C GLN A 340 -7.58 -24.04 29.44
N GLN A 341 -6.42 -24.48 29.85
CA GLN A 341 -5.79 -25.70 29.35
C GLN A 341 -6.21 -26.88 30.24
N THR A 342 -6.34 -28.06 29.66
CA THR A 342 -6.86 -29.28 30.33
C THR A 342 -6.12 -29.67 31.60
N ASN A 343 -4.97 -29.03 31.96
CA ASN A 343 -4.17 -29.32 33.14
C ASN A 343 -3.42 -28.11 33.75
N SER A 344 -3.85 -26.86 33.61
CA SER A 344 -3.14 -25.71 34.19
C SER A 344 -4.08 -24.66 34.81
N PRO A 345 -3.64 -23.95 35.91
CA PRO A 345 -4.48 -22.99 36.60
C PRO A 345 -4.75 -21.74 35.76
N LEU A 346 -5.95 -21.18 35.95
CA LEU A 346 -6.47 -19.98 35.32
C LEU A 346 -5.55 -18.75 35.45
N ASN A 347 -5.18 -18.13 34.37
CA ASN A 347 -4.62 -16.77 34.37
C ASN A 347 -5.72 -15.74 34.11
N LYS A 348 -5.92 -14.83 35.05
CA LYS A 348 -6.97 -13.81 35.04
C LYS A 348 -6.42 -12.46 34.59
N LEU A 349 -7.00 -11.85 33.56
CA LEU A 349 -6.67 -10.49 33.12
C LEU A 349 -7.94 -9.64 32.93
N GLY A 350 -7.91 -8.41 33.42
CA GLY A 350 -9.05 -7.52 33.41
C GLY A 350 -8.85 -6.32 32.44
N GLY A 351 -9.92 -5.94 31.76
CA GLY A 351 -9.99 -4.80 30.83
C GLY A 351 -10.77 -5.19 29.57
N GLY A 352 -11.46 -4.30 28.87
CA GLY A 352 -12.12 -4.63 27.59
C GLY A 352 -11.20 -5.49 26.74
N ALA A 353 -11.65 -6.69 26.34
CA ALA A 353 -10.78 -7.64 25.67
C ALA A 353 -10.41 -7.11 24.29
N THR A 354 -9.19 -6.63 24.16
CA THR A 354 -8.63 -6.27 22.87
C THR A 354 -7.92 -7.49 22.26
N VAL A 355 -7.75 -7.45 20.93
CA VAL A 355 -6.93 -8.46 20.26
C VAL A 355 -5.50 -8.48 20.81
N ALA A 356 -4.99 -7.33 21.26
CA ALA A 356 -3.66 -7.23 21.86
C ALA A 356 -3.58 -8.05 23.18
N ASP A 357 -4.59 -7.94 24.04
CA ASP A 357 -4.68 -8.70 25.31
C ASP A 357 -4.79 -10.20 25.04
N LEU A 358 -5.63 -10.57 24.05
CA LEU A 358 -5.77 -11.96 23.64
C LEU A 358 -4.43 -12.52 23.13
N LEU A 359 -3.72 -11.80 22.27
CA LEU A 359 -2.41 -12.20 21.74
C LEU A 359 -1.34 -12.35 22.83
N GLN A 360 -1.32 -11.44 23.81
CA GLN A 360 -0.39 -11.52 24.92
C GLN A 360 -0.62 -12.80 25.74
N ASN A 361 -1.89 -13.13 26.00
CA ASN A 361 -2.27 -14.34 26.70
C ASN A 361 -1.93 -15.61 25.91
N LEU A 362 -2.24 -15.65 24.61
CA LEU A 362 -1.95 -16.78 23.75
C LEU A 362 -0.44 -17.03 23.59
N ARG A 363 0.37 -15.97 23.55
CA ARG A 363 1.85 -16.09 23.55
C ARG A 363 2.41 -16.67 24.85
N SER A 364 1.81 -16.35 26.00
CA SER A 364 2.24 -16.90 27.29
C SER A 364 2.04 -18.41 27.38
N LEU A 365 1.20 -18.98 26.53
CA LEU A 365 0.83 -20.40 26.49
C LEU A 365 1.57 -21.20 25.42
N ASP A 366 2.53 -20.59 24.71
CA ASP A 366 3.33 -21.21 23.64
C ASP A 366 2.46 -21.89 22.55
N ILE A 367 1.39 -21.22 22.14
CA ILE A 367 0.41 -21.73 21.17
C ILE A 367 1.01 -21.73 19.76
N LYS A 368 0.79 -22.82 19.02
CA LYS A 368 1.28 -22.96 17.64
C LYS A 368 0.58 -21.99 16.67
N PRO A 369 1.26 -21.54 15.59
CA PRO A 369 0.70 -20.65 14.58
C PRO A 369 -0.66 -21.10 14.03
N ASP A 370 -0.80 -22.38 13.71
CA ASP A 370 -2.05 -22.95 13.18
C ASP A 370 -3.24 -22.82 14.12
N GLN A 371 -2.98 -22.89 15.42
CA GLN A 371 -4.01 -22.77 16.45
C GLN A 371 -4.44 -21.30 16.60
N LEU A 372 -3.50 -20.36 16.49
CA LEU A 372 -3.81 -18.92 16.46
C LEU A 372 -4.76 -18.56 15.31
N VAL A 373 -4.46 -19.07 14.11
CA VAL A 373 -5.33 -18.85 12.94
C VAL A 373 -6.73 -19.36 13.20
N ARG A 374 -6.87 -20.59 13.75
CA ARG A 374 -8.17 -21.19 14.06
C ARG A 374 -8.97 -20.39 15.09
N VAL A 375 -8.30 -19.83 16.12
CA VAL A 375 -8.96 -18.97 17.11
C VAL A 375 -9.54 -17.74 16.46
N PHE A 376 -8.73 -17.02 15.64
CA PHE A 376 -9.20 -15.82 14.96
C PHE A 376 -10.29 -16.11 13.93
N GLN A 377 -10.20 -17.23 13.21
CA GLN A 377 -11.26 -17.67 12.29
C GLN A 377 -12.56 -18.00 13.03
N ALA A 378 -12.48 -18.63 14.19
CA ALA A 378 -13.67 -18.94 15.00
C ALA A 378 -14.32 -17.66 15.56
N LEU A 379 -13.52 -16.67 15.98
CA LEU A 379 -14.00 -15.37 16.43
C LEU A 379 -14.67 -14.58 15.32
N ASP A 380 -14.09 -14.58 14.12
CA ASP A 380 -14.64 -13.91 12.94
C ASP A 380 -15.95 -14.58 12.48
N GLN A 381 -15.95 -15.92 12.32
CA GLN A 381 -17.16 -16.69 11.93
C GLN A 381 -18.28 -16.59 12.95
N GLY A 382 -17.94 -16.49 14.23
CA GLY A 382 -18.90 -16.28 15.32
C GLY A 382 -19.42 -14.83 15.41
N GLY A 383 -18.83 -13.88 14.67
CA GLY A 383 -19.19 -12.46 14.74
C GLY A 383 -18.74 -11.78 16.05
N PHE A 384 -17.79 -12.37 16.78
CA PHE A 384 -17.27 -11.81 18.02
C PHE A 384 -16.07 -10.88 17.82
N LEU A 385 -15.46 -10.91 16.62
CA LEU A 385 -14.35 -10.03 16.25
C LEU A 385 -14.89 -8.77 15.57
N HIS A 386 -14.67 -7.60 16.17
CA HIS A 386 -15.06 -6.31 15.59
C HIS A 386 -14.01 -5.78 14.61
N ALA A 387 -13.58 -6.62 13.68
CA ALA A 387 -12.60 -6.30 12.64
C ALA A 387 -12.74 -7.26 11.46
N THR A 388 -12.25 -6.86 10.30
CA THR A 388 -12.13 -7.77 9.15
C THR A 388 -10.90 -8.65 9.30
N LEU A 389 -11.07 -9.97 9.28
CA LEU A 389 -9.97 -10.93 9.32
C LEU A 389 -9.40 -11.16 7.91
N GLU A 390 -8.12 -10.88 7.72
CA GLU A 390 -7.37 -11.26 6.52
C GLU A 390 -6.35 -12.34 6.88
N VAL A 391 -6.44 -13.51 6.25
CA VAL A 391 -5.50 -14.63 6.45
C VAL A 391 -4.62 -14.78 5.21
N ARG A 392 -3.29 -14.85 5.42
CA ARG A 392 -2.29 -14.99 4.34
C ARG A 392 -1.46 -16.25 4.49
#